data_1f68e851ffe68cd1d78978a7466dad76
#
_entry.id   1f68e851ffe68cd1d78978a7466dad76
#
_cell.length_a   1.000
_cell.length_b   1.000
_cell.length_c   1.000
_cell.angle_alpha   90.00
_cell.angle_beta   90.00
_cell.angle_gamma   90.00
#
_symmetry.space_group_name_H-M   'P 1'
#
loop_
_entity.id
_entity.type
_entity.pdbx_description
1 polymer ?
#
loop_
_entity_poly.entity_id
_entity_poly.type
_entity_poly.pdbx_seq_one_letter_code
_entity_poly.pdbx_strand_id
1 'polypeptide(L)'
;VLLFRPLPKHLDQAVIENALAPEKDVDCMTDLSMSGVFTGKKIGFPPCTPQACMEILDHYGIDCTGKKAVVIGRSLVVGKPAAMMLVKKNATVTICHTRTVNMPSVAREADIIIVAAGRAGVVGAEYVKEGQTIIDVGINVNAEGKLCGDVDYAAVEPIVDAITPVPGGVGSVTTSVLVGHVVEAAMRKVNA
;
A
#
# COMPACT_ATOMS: atom_id res chain seq x y z
N VAL A 1 6.84 -0.50 18.48
CA VAL A 1 7.97 -1.32 17.97
C VAL A 1 7.86 -1.39 16.45
N LEU A 2 8.96 -1.10 15.75
CA LEU A 2 9.09 -1.30 14.31
C LEU A 2 10.14 -2.39 14.06
N LEU A 3 9.76 -3.43 13.34
CA LEU A 3 10.64 -4.49 12.88
C LEU A 3 10.83 -4.39 11.37
N PHE A 4 12.07 -4.22 10.93
CA PHE A 4 12.39 -4.23 9.50
C PHE A 4 12.42 -5.64 8.93
N ARG A 5 11.85 -5.83 7.76
CA ARG A 5 11.82 -7.08 7.00
C ARG A 5 12.62 -6.96 5.71
N PRO A 6 13.21 -8.03 5.21
CA PRO A 6 13.23 -9.39 5.77
C PRO A 6 14.17 -9.51 6.97
N LEU A 7 13.85 -10.41 7.92
CA LEU A 7 14.75 -10.75 9.02
C LEU A 7 15.93 -11.60 8.49
N PRO A 8 17.09 -11.59 9.19
CA PRO A 8 18.19 -12.50 8.87
C PRO A 8 17.74 -13.95 8.86
N LYS A 9 18.25 -14.76 7.90
CA LYS A 9 17.79 -16.15 7.66
C LYS A 9 17.91 -17.11 8.84
N HIS A 10 18.76 -16.80 9.82
CA HIS A 10 18.94 -17.62 11.02
C HIS A 10 17.90 -17.34 12.12
N LEU A 11 17.05 -16.33 11.93
CA LEU A 11 15.96 -15.99 12.85
C LEU A 11 14.65 -16.56 12.33
N ASP A 12 13.84 -17.12 13.23
CA ASP A 12 12.49 -17.56 12.92
C ASP A 12 11.54 -16.35 12.97
N GLN A 13 11.12 -15.92 11.81
CA GLN A 13 10.25 -14.75 11.65
C GLN A 13 8.91 -14.97 12.35
N ALA A 14 8.32 -16.17 12.27
CA ALA A 14 7.02 -16.45 12.87
C ALA A 14 7.05 -16.38 14.40
N VAL A 15 8.15 -16.83 15.02
CA VAL A 15 8.35 -16.72 16.47
C VAL A 15 8.43 -15.26 16.91
N ILE A 16 9.17 -14.45 16.16
CA ILE A 16 9.36 -13.01 16.46
C ILE A 16 8.05 -12.23 16.27
N GLU A 17 7.36 -12.46 15.16
CA GLU A 17 6.06 -11.84 14.88
C GLU A 17 5.04 -12.15 15.97
N ASN A 18 4.95 -13.40 16.43
CA ASN A 18 4.00 -13.82 17.46
C ASN A 18 4.39 -13.36 18.88
N ALA A 19 5.64 -12.99 19.12
CA ALA A 19 6.10 -12.44 20.40
C ALA A 19 5.77 -10.94 20.56
N LEU A 20 5.47 -10.24 19.47
CA LEU A 20 5.15 -8.80 19.51
C LEU A 20 3.70 -8.58 19.93
N ALA A 21 3.49 -7.76 20.96
CA ALA A 21 2.16 -7.39 21.41
C ALA A 21 1.49 -6.46 20.38
N PRO A 22 0.24 -6.73 19.96
CA PRO A 22 -0.43 -5.96 18.88
C PRO A 22 -0.53 -4.46 19.16
N GLU A 23 -0.68 -4.06 20.41
CA GLU A 23 -0.74 -2.65 20.82
C GLU A 23 0.60 -1.91 20.65
N LYS A 24 1.70 -2.65 20.42
CA LYS A 24 3.04 -2.11 20.12
C LYS A 24 3.46 -2.32 18.67
N ASP A 25 2.65 -3.03 17.91
CA ASP A 25 2.90 -3.39 16.51
C ASP A 25 2.46 -2.24 15.59
N VAL A 26 3.31 -1.24 15.44
CA VAL A 26 2.98 0.01 14.71
C VAL A 26 3.01 -0.11 13.17
N ASP A 27 3.36 -1.28 12.63
CA ASP A 27 3.40 -1.54 11.17
C ASP A 27 2.77 -2.88 10.77
N CYS A 28 1.85 -3.39 11.59
CA CYS A 28 1.03 -4.58 11.27
C CYS A 28 1.87 -5.82 10.93
N MET A 29 2.84 -6.15 11.78
CA MET A 29 3.67 -7.33 11.58
C MET A 29 2.99 -8.61 12.05
N THR A 30 2.14 -8.50 13.10
CA THR A 30 1.47 -9.63 13.73
C THR A 30 0.20 -10.06 13.00
N ASP A 31 -0.13 -11.34 13.06
CA ASP A 31 -1.39 -11.87 12.52
C ASP A 31 -2.61 -11.23 13.19
N LEU A 32 -2.50 -10.87 14.47
CA LEU A 32 -3.58 -10.18 15.20
C LEU A 32 -3.82 -8.78 14.66
N SER A 33 -2.78 -7.98 14.40
CA SER A 33 -2.92 -6.67 13.75
C SER A 33 -3.53 -6.82 12.35
N MET A 34 -3.07 -7.82 11.57
CA MET A 34 -3.61 -8.10 10.24
C MET A 34 -5.09 -8.52 10.30
N SER A 35 -5.51 -9.27 11.32
CA SER A 35 -6.92 -9.58 11.53
C SER A 35 -7.78 -8.34 11.74
N GLY A 36 -7.22 -7.32 12.40
CA GLY A 36 -7.86 -6.00 12.55
C GLY A 36 -8.10 -5.31 11.19
N VAL A 37 -7.12 -5.35 10.29
CA VAL A 37 -7.27 -4.81 8.93
C VAL A 37 -8.37 -5.56 8.16
N PHE A 38 -8.37 -6.90 8.22
CA PHE A 38 -9.35 -7.73 7.53
C PHE A 38 -10.78 -7.53 8.06
N THR A 39 -10.95 -7.47 9.38
CA THR A 39 -12.27 -7.36 10.04
C THR A 39 -12.76 -5.93 10.18
N GLY A 40 -11.92 -4.93 9.92
CA GLY A 40 -12.21 -3.52 10.17
C GLY A 40 -12.21 -3.12 11.65
N LYS A 41 -11.80 -4.02 12.56
CA LYS A 41 -11.72 -3.76 14.01
C LYS A 41 -10.42 -3.03 14.37
N LYS A 42 -10.43 -2.27 15.47
CA LYS A 42 -9.24 -1.60 16.01
C LYS A 42 -8.37 -2.57 16.82
N ILE A 43 -7.71 -3.51 16.13
CA ILE A 43 -6.74 -4.45 16.70
C ILE A 43 -5.38 -4.07 16.13
N GLY A 44 -4.43 -3.73 16.99
CA GLY A 44 -3.11 -3.24 16.55
C GLY A 44 -3.20 -1.96 15.73
N PHE A 45 -2.40 -1.90 14.67
CA PHE A 45 -2.34 -0.82 13.69
C PHE A 45 -2.32 -1.42 12.28
N PRO A 46 -2.86 -0.73 11.27
CA PRO A 46 -2.68 -1.15 9.87
C PRO A 46 -1.23 -0.98 9.41
N PRO A 47 -0.80 -1.65 8.32
CA PRO A 47 0.51 -1.41 7.75
C PRO A 47 0.65 0.04 7.29
N CYS A 48 1.78 0.68 7.58
CA CYS A 48 1.96 2.11 7.34
C CYS A 48 1.84 2.49 5.86
N THR A 49 2.36 1.68 4.94
CA THR A 49 2.32 1.97 3.51
C THR A 49 0.91 1.89 2.91
N PRO A 50 0.09 0.85 3.14
CA PRO A 50 -1.32 0.84 2.78
C PRO A 50 -2.12 2.00 3.40
N GLN A 51 -1.86 2.33 4.67
CA GLN A 51 -2.49 3.48 5.32
C GLN A 51 -2.12 4.78 4.60
N ALA A 52 -0.83 4.97 4.24
CA ALA A 52 -0.38 6.14 3.49
C ALA A 52 -1.11 6.29 2.14
N CYS A 53 -1.40 5.18 1.45
CA CYS A 53 -2.21 5.23 0.23
C CYS A 53 -3.62 5.77 0.51
N MET A 54 -4.24 5.34 1.61
CA MET A 54 -5.57 5.83 2.00
C MET A 54 -5.54 7.31 2.41
N GLU A 55 -4.52 7.74 3.16
CA GLU A 55 -4.33 9.15 3.54
C GLU A 55 -4.14 10.06 2.31
N ILE A 56 -3.42 9.60 1.30
CA ILE A 56 -3.26 10.33 0.03
C ILE A 56 -4.61 10.48 -0.67
N LEU A 57 -5.39 9.40 -0.82
CA LEU A 57 -6.71 9.46 -1.44
C LEU A 57 -7.63 10.43 -0.68
N ASP A 58 -7.65 10.37 0.66
CA ASP A 58 -8.45 11.27 1.49
C ASP A 58 -8.00 12.72 1.39
N HIS A 59 -6.68 12.98 1.42
CA HIS A 59 -6.13 14.33 1.34
C HIS A 59 -6.51 15.04 0.03
N TYR A 60 -6.50 14.31 -1.08
CA TYR A 60 -6.88 14.87 -2.38
C TYR A 60 -8.38 14.77 -2.68
N GLY A 61 -9.20 14.32 -1.72
CA GLY A 61 -10.65 14.23 -1.88
C GLY A 61 -11.10 13.18 -2.90
N ILE A 62 -10.30 12.15 -3.13
CA ILE A 62 -10.61 11.07 -4.07
C ILE A 62 -11.53 10.07 -3.36
N ASP A 63 -12.83 10.20 -3.62
CA ASP A 63 -13.84 9.29 -3.06
C ASP A 63 -13.75 7.90 -3.70
N CYS A 64 -13.60 6.88 -2.85
CA CYS A 64 -13.54 5.49 -3.27
C CYS A 64 -14.93 4.82 -3.38
N THR A 65 -15.99 5.48 -2.89
CA THR A 65 -17.34 4.88 -2.82
C THR A 65 -17.88 4.54 -4.22
N GLY A 66 -18.17 3.25 -4.44
CA GLY A 66 -18.68 2.74 -5.72
C GLY A 66 -17.63 2.67 -6.84
N LYS A 67 -16.39 3.10 -6.58
CA LYS A 67 -15.29 3.07 -7.56
C LYS A 67 -14.74 1.67 -7.75
N LYS A 68 -14.28 1.37 -8.97
CA LYS A 68 -13.48 0.19 -9.27
C LYS A 68 -12.03 0.47 -8.90
N ALA A 69 -11.46 -0.31 -8.02
CA ALA A 69 -10.07 -0.22 -7.63
C ALA A 69 -9.30 -1.49 -8.03
N VAL A 70 -8.12 -1.31 -8.60
CA VAL A 70 -7.21 -2.42 -8.90
C VAL A 70 -5.97 -2.27 -8.04
N VAL A 71 -5.57 -3.35 -7.38
CA VAL A 71 -4.32 -3.45 -6.63
C VAL A 71 -3.40 -4.41 -7.35
N ILE A 72 -2.28 -3.91 -7.90
CA ILE A 72 -1.27 -4.73 -8.57
C ILE A 72 -0.21 -5.13 -7.54
N GLY A 73 -0.32 -6.34 -7.04
CA GLY A 73 0.47 -6.90 -5.96
C GLY A 73 -0.40 -7.58 -4.92
N ARG A 74 0.12 -8.63 -4.26
CA ARG A 74 -0.64 -9.43 -3.27
C ARG A 74 0.16 -9.80 -2.03
N SER A 75 1.16 -8.98 -1.69
CA SER A 75 1.93 -9.18 -0.46
C SER A 75 1.06 -8.93 0.77
N LEU A 76 1.43 -9.53 1.90
CA LEU A 76 0.82 -9.22 3.20
C LEU A 76 1.23 -7.83 3.71
N VAL A 77 2.33 -7.27 3.18
CA VAL A 77 2.83 -5.95 3.60
C VAL A 77 2.04 -4.81 2.96
N VAL A 78 1.67 -4.94 1.67
CA VAL A 78 1.03 -3.84 0.92
C VAL A 78 -0.24 -4.30 0.22
N GLY A 79 -0.17 -5.25 -0.72
CA GLY A 79 -1.26 -5.49 -1.66
C GLY A 79 -2.55 -5.95 -1.01
N LYS A 80 -2.52 -7.00 -0.18
CA LYS A 80 -3.72 -7.48 0.51
C LYS A 80 -4.29 -6.48 1.51
N PRO A 81 -3.48 -5.84 2.39
CA PRO A 81 -3.98 -4.80 3.29
C PRO A 81 -4.59 -3.62 2.55
N ALA A 82 -3.95 -3.10 1.51
CA ALA A 82 -4.49 -1.99 0.71
C ALA A 82 -5.85 -2.35 0.10
N ALA A 83 -6.00 -3.59 -0.41
CA ALA A 83 -7.27 -4.06 -0.95
C ALA A 83 -8.38 -4.07 0.12
N MET A 84 -8.10 -4.58 1.33
CA MET A 84 -9.07 -4.59 2.42
C MET A 84 -9.43 -3.17 2.89
N MET A 85 -8.47 -2.27 2.92
CA MET A 85 -8.71 -0.87 3.28
C MET A 85 -9.55 -0.14 2.22
N LEU A 86 -9.37 -0.42 0.93
CA LEU A 86 -10.22 0.07 -0.16
C LEU A 86 -11.64 -0.48 -0.06
N VAL A 87 -11.81 -1.79 0.26
CA VAL A 87 -13.14 -2.37 0.54
C VAL A 87 -13.82 -1.64 1.70
N LYS A 88 -13.10 -1.33 2.77
CA LYS A 88 -13.62 -0.54 3.89
C LYS A 88 -14.04 0.87 3.47
N LYS A 89 -13.43 1.44 2.42
CA LYS A 89 -13.82 2.72 1.80
C LYS A 89 -14.91 2.56 0.71
N ASN A 90 -15.62 1.43 0.69
CA ASN A 90 -16.72 1.12 -0.24
C ASN A 90 -16.30 1.01 -1.72
N ALA A 91 -15.05 0.71 -2.02
CA ALA A 91 -14.60 0.41 -3.37
C ALA A 91 -14.90 -1.05 -3.75
N THR A 92 -15.09 -1.31 -5.05
CA THR A 92 -15.06 -2.65 -5.63
C THR A 92 -13.63 -2.97 -6.02
N VAL A 93 -13.01 -3.98 -5.39
CA VAL A 93 -11.56 -4.20 -5.50
C VAL A 93 -11.22 -5.47 -6.26
N THR A 94 -10.30 -5.35 -7.21
CA THR A 94 -9.66 -6.47 -7.90
C THR A 94 -8.17 -6.50 -7.54
N ILE A 95 -7.66 -7.67 -7.10
CA ILE A 95 -6.23 -7.87 -6.85
C ILE A 95 -5.61 -8.56 -8.06
N CYS A 96 -4.62 -7.93 -8.66
CA CYS A 96 -3.82 -8.46 -9.77
C CYS A 96 -2.44 -8.91 -9.30
N HIS A 97 -1.86 -9.87 -9.99
CA HIS A 97 -0.54 -10.43 -9.69
C HIS A 97 0.09 -11.05 -10.95
N THR A 98 1.32 -11.54 -10.85
CA THR A 98 2.09 -12.10 -11.98
C THR A 98 1.42 -13.24 -12.77
N ARG A 99 0.35 -13.84 -12.25
CA ARG A 99 -0.45 -14.87 -12.92
C ARG A 99 -1.82 -14.37 -13.38
N THR A 100 -2.10 -13.07 -13.27
CA THR A 100 -3.34 -12.48 -13.80
C THR A 100 -3.26 -12.45 -15.31
N VAL A 101 -4.27 -13.01 -15.95
CA VAL A 101 -4.38 -13.03 -17.42
C VAL A 101 -4.84 -11.66 -17.89
N ASN A 102 -4.17 -11.12 -18.91
CA ASN A 102 -4.50 -9.83 -19.51
C ASN A 102 -4.64 -8.69 -18.48
N MET A 103 -3.66 -8.58 -17.59
CA MET A 103 -3.65 -7.58 -16.51
C MET A 103 -3.84 -6.13 -17.01
N PRO A 104 -3.26 -5.71 -18.15
CA PRO A 104 -3.51 -4.37 -18.69
C PRO A 104 -5.01 -4.07 -18.91
N SER A 105 -5.76 -5.01 -19.46
CA SER A 105 -7.20 -4.83 -19.66
C SER A 105 -7.96 -4.68 -18.34
N VAL A 106 -7.61 -5.47 -17.32
CA VAL A 106 -8.21 -5.37 -15.98
C VAL A 106 -7.90 -4.02 -15.35
N ALA A 107 -6.64 -3.56 -15.43
CA ALA A 107 -6.22 -2.27 -14.88
C ALA A 107 -6.93 -1.09 -15.55
N ARG A 108 -7.11 -1.12 -16.88
CA ARG A 108 -7.82 -0.06 -17.61
C ARG A 108 -9.29 0.10 -17.25
N GLU A 109 -9.94 -0.91 -16.66
CA GLU A 109 -11.32 -0.79 -16.19
C GLU A 109 -11.45 -0.04 -14.85
N ALA A 110 -10.35 0.12 -14.11
CA ALA A 110 -10.35 0.77 -12.81
C ALA A 110 -10.52 2.29 -12.90
N ASP A 111 -10.97 2.88 -11.79
CA ASP A 111 -10.91 4.31 -11.50
C ASP A 111 -9.64 4.63 -10.68
N ILE A 112 -9.24 3.70 -9.80
CA ILE A 112 -8.09 3.85 -8.91
C ILE A 112 -7.18 2.62 -9.06
N ILE A 113 -5.89 2.83 -9.23
CA ILE A 113 -4.89 1.75 -9.29
C ILE A 113 -3.83 1.97 -8.22
N ILE A 114 -3.63 0.98 -7.35
CA ILE A 114 -2.49 0.93 -6.43
C ILE A 114 -1.48 -0.06 -6.97
N VAL A 115 -0.25 0.40 -7.24
CA VAL A 115 0.81 -0.42 -7.81
C VAL A 115 1.84 -0.76 -6.75
N ALA A 116 1.97 -2.05 -6.43
CA ALA A 116 2.89 -2.61 -5.43
C ALA A 116 3.48 -3.93 -5.95
N ALA A 117 4.05 -3.89 -7.15
CA ALA A 117 4.59 -5.04 -7.87
C ALA A 117 6.05 -5.35 -7.48
N GLY A 118 6.77 -4.38 -6.91
CA GLY A 118 8.17 -4.50 -6.51
C GLY A 118 9.13 -4.65 -7.70
N ARG A 119 8.78 -4.07 -8.83
CA ARG A 119 9.58 -4.11 -10.05
C ARG A 119 9.41 -2.83 -10.85
N ALA A 120 10.52 -2.16 -11.14
CA ALA A 120 10.55 -0.90 -11.88
C ALA A 120 9.84 -0.97 -13.24
N GLY A 121 9.00 0.03 -13.52
CA GLY A 121 8.38 0.27 -14.82
C GLY A 121 7.46 -0.87 -15.33
N VAL A 122 6.91 -1.69 -14.44
CA VAL A 122 6.05 -2.82 -14.82
C VAL A 122 4.67 -2.38 -15.30
N VAL A 123 4.24 -1.18 -14.93
CA VAL A 123 2.98 -0.57 -15.38
C VAL A 123 3.29 0.56 -16.34
N GLY A 124 3.02 0.35 -17.62
CA GLY A 124 3.17 1.33 -18.68
C GLY A 124 1.84 1.89 -19.17
N ALA A 125 1.89 2.66 -20.27
CA ALA A 125 0.72 3.30 -20.88
C ALA A 125 -0.40 2.33 -21.26
N GLU A 126 -0.08 1.08 -21.57
CA GLU A 126 -1.05 0.05 -21.94
C GLU A 126 -1.95 -0.40 -20.76
N TYR A 127 -1.56 -0.09 -19.51
CA TYR A 127 -2.33 -0.41 -18.30
C TYR A 127 -3.36 0.66 -17.93
N VAL A 128 -3.21 1.88 -18.49
CA VAL A 128 -3.96 3.04 -18.00
C VAL A 128 -4.85 3.68 -19.06
N LYS A 129 -5.73 4.56 -18.62
CA LYS A 129 -6.58 5.44 -19.45
C LYS A 129 -6.80 6.76 -18.73
N GLU A 130 -7.33 7.75 -19.45
CA GLU A 130 -7.79 9.02 -18.89
C GLU A 130 -8.81 8.83 -17.76
N GLY A 131 -8.82 9.71 -16.79
CA GLY A 131 -9.73 9.69 -15.63
C GLY A 131 -9.29 8.81 -14.46
N GLN A 132 -8.12 8.19 -14.53
CA GLN A 132 -7.64 7.30 -13.48
C GLN A 132 -6.75 8.01 -12.46
N THR A 133 -6.81 7.53 -11.21
CA THR A 133 -5.85 7.87 -10.14
C THR A 133 -4.90 6.71 -9.91
N ILE A 134 -3.59 6.98 -9.96
CA ILE A 134 -2.53 5.98 -9.79
C ILE A 134 -1.74 6.27 -8.50
N ILE A 135 -1.68 5.30 -7.62
CA ILE A 135 -0.86 5.33 -6.40
C ILE A 135 0.31 4.35 -6.59
N ASP A 136 1.49 4.87 -6.90
CA ASP A 136 2.70 4.06 -7.07
C ASP A 136 3.40 3.89 -5.72
N VAL A 137 3.45 2.65 -5.24
CA VAL A 137 4.09 2.26 -3.97
C VAL A 137 5.51 1.75 -4.20
N GLY A 138 5.88 1.51 -5.45
CA GLY A 138 7.18 0.96 -5.81
C GLY A 138 8.35 1.82 -5.33
N ILE A 139 9.41 1.17 -4.83
CA ILE A 139 10.69 1.81 -4.54
C ILE A 139 11.77 0.93 -5.16
N ASN A 140 12.30 1.36 -6.29
CA ASN A 140 13.32 0.69 -7.04
C ASN A 140 14.49 1.64 -7.33
N VAL A 141 15.60 1.09 -7.79
CA VAL A 141 16.73 1.85 -8.32
C VAL A 141 16.84 1.50 -9.80
N ASN A 142 16.78 2.49 -10.67
CA ASN A 142 16.92 2.29 -12.11
C ASN A 142 18.38 2.06 -12.54
N ALA A 143 18.62 1.83 -13.83
CA ALA A 143 19.96 1.60 -14.36
C ALA A 143 20.92 2.78 -14.16
N GLU A 144 20.40 3.99 -13.93
CA GLU A 144 21.17 5.21 -13.69
C GLU A 144 21.46 5.45 -12.19
N GLY A 145 21.05 4.52 -11.31
CA GLY A 145 21.20 4.66 -9.86
C GLY A 145 20.19 5.61 -9.21
N LYS A 146 19.13 6.03 -9.91
CA LYS A 146 18.08 6.91 -9.39
C LYS A 146 16.90 6.11 -8.86
N LEU A 147 16.25 6.64 -7.81
CA LEU A 147 15.00 6.08 -7.31
C LEU A 147 13.88 6.23 -8.35
N CYS A 148 13.12 5.15 -8.52
CA CYS A 148 11.93 5.10 -9.37
C CYS A 148 10.87 4.17 -8.78
N GLY A 149 9.64 4.28 -9.29
CA GLY A 149 8.52 3.45 -8.89
C GLY A 149 8.37 2.16 -9.70
N ASP A 150 7.23 1.51 -9.49
CA ASP A 150 6.79 0.36 -10.29
C ASP A 150 6.10 0.80 -11.58
N VAL A 151 5.71 2.07 -11.68
CA VAL A 151 5.07 2.67 -12.86
C VAL A 151 6.13 3.35 -13.74
N ASP A 152 6.02 3.21 -15.05
CA ASP A 152 6.71 4.07 -16.01
C ASP A 152 6.06 5.46 -15.95
N TYR A 153 6.56 6.29 -15.03
CA TYR A 153 5.98 7.60 -14.73
C TYR A 153 5.87 8.48 -15.97
N ALA A 154 6.91 8.52 -16.80
CA ALA A 154 6.95 9.38 -17.97
C ALA A 154 5.93 8.98 -19.04
N ALA A 155 5.64 7.68 -19.16
CA ALA A 155 4.66 7.17 -20.11
C ALA A 155 3.21 7.28 -19.58
N VAL A 156 3.00 7.27 -18.27
CA VAL A 156 1.68 7.19 -17.64
C VAL A 156 1.13 8.56 -17.24
N GLU A 157 1.97 9.44 -16.69
CA GLU A 157 1.58 10.77 -16.19
C GLU A 157 0.80 11.62 -17.20
N PRO A 158 1.14 11.66 -18.50
CA PRO A 158 0.37 12.44 -19.48
C PRO A 158 -1.04 11.90 -19.78
N ILE A 159 -1.36 10.68 -19.32
CA ILE A 159 -2.61 9.99 -19.65
C ILE A 159 -3.63 10.08 -18.51
N VAL A 160 -3.16 10.01 -17.26
CA VAL A 160 -4.00 9.84 -16.08
C VAL A 160 -4.31 11.18 -15.40
N ASP A 161 -5.38 11.24 -14.60
CA ASP A 161 -5.76 12.48 -13.90
C ASP A 161 -4.83 12.77 -12.72
N ALA A 162 -4.33 11.73 -12.05
CA ALA A 162 -3.44 11.87 -10.92
C ALA A 162 -2.50 10.67 -10.79
N ILE A 163 -1.26 10.94 -10.42
CA ILE A 163 -0.26 9.90 -10.13
C ILE A 163 0.70 10.38 -9.04
N THR A 164 1.03 9.49 -8.09
CA THR A 164 2.05 9.79 -7.09
C THR A 164 3.46 9.64 -7.68
N PRO A 165 4.36 10.62 -7.45
CA PRO A 165 5.75 10.50 -7.90
C PRO A 165 6.57 9.57 -7.02
N VAL A 166 7.69 9.05 -7.56
CA VAL A 166 8.71 8.34 -6.79
C VAL A 166 10.09 8.90 -7.19
N PRO A 167 10.82 9.52 -6.25
CA PRO A 167 10.52 9.77 -4.84
C PRO A 167 9.52 10.91 -4.61
N GLY A 168 9.13 11.14 -3.34
CA GLY A 168 8.30 12.27 -2.94
C GLY A 168 6.80 11.97 -2.84
N GLY A 169 6.37 10.74 -3.17
CA GLY A 169 4.99 10.28 -3.05
C GLY A 169 4.73 9.48 -1.77
N VAL A 170 4.24 8.25 -1.94
CA VAL A 170 3.79 7.35 -0.84
C VAL A 170 4.84 7.18 0.25
N GLY A 171 6.13 7.04 -0.10
CA GLY A 171 7.19 6.82 0.88
C GLY A 171 7.30 7.93 1.93
N SER A 172 7.10 9.19 1.53
CA SER A 172 7.12 10.34 2.46
C SER A 172 5.94 10.28 3.43
N VAL A 173 4.75 9.94 2.94
CA VAL A 173 3.53 9.81 3.76
C VAL A 173 3.62 8.61 4.69
N THR A 174 4.20 7.49 4.24
CA THR A 174 4.44 6.29 5.07
C THR A 174 5.19 6.62 6.36
N THR A 175 6.22 7.48 6.27
CA THR A 175 6.99 7.91 7.46
C THR A 175 6.10 8.71 8.43
N SER A 176 5.26 9.60 7.92
CA SER A 176 4.33 10.40 8.75
C SER A 176 3.29 9.49 9.42
N VAL A 177 2.75 8.51 8.72
CA VAL A 177 1.82 7.51 9.28
C VAL A 177 2.49 6.72 10.40
N LEU A 178 3.72 6.25 10.19
CA LEU A 178 4.48 5.54 11.23
C LEU A 178 4.63 6.36 12.51
N VAL A 179 5.00 7.63 12.39
CA VAL A 179 5.09 8.54 13.55
C VAL A 179 3.73 8.69 14.24
N GLY A 180 2.65 8.85 13.45
CA GLY A 180 1.29 8.89 13.98
C GLY A 180 0.92 7.63 14.78
N HIS A 181 1.23 6.44 14.27
CA HIS A 181 0.99 5.17 14.97
C HIS A 181 1.79 5.05 16.28
N VAL A 182 3.04 5.52 16.30
CA VAL A 182 3.87 5.54 17.53
C VAL A 182 3.24 6.44 18.58
N VAL A 183 2.81 7.64 18.20
CA VAL A 183 2.14 8.58 19.11
C VAL A 183 0.83 7.99 19.62
N GLU A 184 0.00 7.42 18.74
CA GLU A 184 -1.26 6.78 19.12
C GLU A 184 -1.04 5.59 20.04
N ALA A 185 -0.02 4.76 19.80
CA ALA A 185 0.33 3.64 20.68
C ALA A 185 0.67 4.13 22.11
N ALA A 186 1.42 5.23 22.22
CA ALA A 186 1.73 5.84 23.50
C ALA A 186 0.48 6.38 24.20
N MET A 187 -0.39 7.09 23.47
CA MET A 187 -1.65 7.63 23.99
C MET A 187 -2.61 6.53 24.49
N ARG A 188 -2.74 5.42 23.74
CA ARG A 188 -3.56 4.28 24.16
C ARG A 188 -3.10 3.71 25.51
N LYS A 189 -1.78 3.71 25.77
CA LYS A 189 -1.20 3.22 27.03
C LYS A 189 -1.42 4.17 28.21
N VAL A 190 -1.43 5.48 27.97
CA VAL A 190 -1.66 6.48 29.05
C VAL A 190 -3.11 6.55 29.47
N ASN A 191 -4.03 6.23 28.55
CA ASN A 191 -5.49 6.30 28.76
C ASN A 191 -6.11 4.94 29.16
N ALA A 192 -5.32 3.90 29.32
CA ALA A 192 -5.73 2.56 29.75
C ALA A 192 -5.52 2.37 31.25
#